data_d0b3b23c3a7c6798e98a320fd505a9b3
#
_entry.id   d0b3b23c3a7c6798e98a320fd505a9b3
#
_cell.length_a   1.000
_cell.length_b   1.000
_cell.length_c   1.000
_cell.angle_alpha   90.00
_cell.angle_beta   90.00
_cell.angle_gamma   90.00
#
_symmetry.space_group_name_H-M   'P 1'
#
loop_
_entity.id
_entity.type
_entity.pdbx_description
1 polymer ?
#
loop_
_entity_poly.entity_id
_entity_poly.type
_entity_poly.pdbx_seq_one_letter_code
_entity_poly.pdbx_strand_id
1 'polypeptide(L)'
;MKHCMKLIPALMIALVGTAATPAFAQAELAQKKNCMACHAVDKKVLGPAYKEVAAKYAGQKDAADKLAVKVVKGGTGAWGNIPMP
;
A
#
# COMPACT_ATOMS: atom_id res chain seq x y z
N MET A 1 -56.36 -14.06 27.05
CA MET A 1 -55.50 -14.05 25.85
C MET A 1 -54.16 -13.48 26.22
N LYS A 2 -53.14 -14.33 26.25
CA LYS A 2 -51.80 -13.91 26.59
C LYS A 2 -51.08 -13.57 25.31
N HIS A 3 -50.81 -12.28 25.10
CA HIS A 3 -49.96 -11.84 24.02
C HIS A 3 -48.51 -12.08 24.39
N CYS A 4 -47.89 -13.10 23.83
CA CYS A 4 -46.45 -13.28 23.88
C CYS A 4 -45.82 -12.21 22.98
N MET A 5 -45.41 -11.10 23.56
CA MET A 5 -44.48 -10.22 22.88
C MET A 5 -43.13 -10.92 22.81
N LYS A 6 -42.81 -11.46 21.67
CA LYS A 6 -41.45 -11.94 21.37
C LYS A 6 -40.58 -10.72 21.20
N LEU A 7 -39.81 -10.43 22.22
CA LEU A 7 -38.69 -9.51 22.11
C LEU A 7 -37.70 -10.15 21.14
N ILE A 8 -37.65 -9.59 19.94
CA ILE A 8 -36.57 -9.87 18.99
C ILE A 8 -35.35 -9.15 19.49
N PRO A 9 -34.27 -9.85 19.86
CA PRO A 9 -33.04 -9.16 20.17
C PRO A 9 -32.56 -8.47 18.91
N ALA A 10 -32.46 -7.15 18.98
CA ALA A 10 -31.81 -6.37 17.92
C ALA A 10 -30.36 -6.86 17.82
N LEU A 11 -30.05 -7.56 16.74
CA LEU A 11 -28.70 -7.98 16.41
C LEU A 11 -27.93 -6.70 16.04
N MET A 12 -27.18 -6.16 16.99
CA MET A 12 -26.24 -5.11 16.70
C MET A 12 -25.10 -5.68 15.88
N ILE A 13 -25.18 -5.50 14.58
CA ILE A 13 -24.05 -5.74 13.69
C ILE A 13 -23.08 -4.60 13.92
N ALA A 14 -22.06 -4.86 14.72
CA ALA A 14 -20.93 -3.95 14.81
C ALA A 14 -20.22 -3.94 13.45
N LEU A 15 -20.43 -2.87 12.67
CA LEU A 15 -19.60 -2.61 11.50
C LEU A 15 -18.19 -2.30 12.03
N VAL A 16 -17.32 -3.29 11.99
CA VAL A 16 -15.90 -3.07 12.14
C VAL A 16 -15.45 -2.38 10.87
N GLY A 17 -15.44 -1.05 10.89
CA GLY A 17 -14.86 -0.26 9.84
C GLY A 17 -13.38 -0.56 9.77
N THR A 18 -12.93 -1.22 8.69
CA THR A 18 -11.51 -1.28 8.38
C THR A 18 -11.05 0.13 8.09
N ALA A 19 -10.25 0.70 8.99
CA ALA A 19 -9.64 2.00 8.77
C ALA A 19 -8.64 1.85 7.62
N ALA A 20 -9.06 2.21 6.41
CA ALA A 20 -8.14 2.37 5.30
C ALA A 20 -7.22 3.56 5.62
N THR A 21 -5.91 3.32 5.70
CA THR A 21 -4.91 4.40 5.78
C THR A 21 -5.06 5.28 4.55
N PRO A 22 -5.26 6.60 4.71
CA PRO A 22 -5.42 7.48 3.55
C PRO A 22 -4.16 7.43 2.68
N ALA A 23 -4.33 7.39 1.36
CA ALA A 23 -3.24 7.39 0.39
C ALA A 23 -2.27 8.58 0.57
N PHE A 24 -2.72 9.68 1.14
CA PHE A 24 -1.92 10.86 1.48
C PHE A 24 -0.78 10.58 2.48
N ALA A 25 -1.00 9.72 3.49
CA ALA A 25 0.02 9.39 4.47
C ALA A 25 1.22 8.67 3.83
N GLN A 26 0.97 7.84 2.83
CA GLN A 26 2.02 7.15 2.07
C GLN A 26 2.78 8.10 1.15
N ALA A 27 2.11 9.04 0.52
CA ALA A 27 2.73 10.07 -0.31
C ALA A 27 3.63 10.98 0.51
N GLU A 28 3.19 11.41 1.68
CA GLU A 28 4.01 12.21 2.60
C GLU A 28 5.25 11.46 3.07
N LEU A 29 5.13 10.18 3.38
CA LEU A 29 6.26 9.35 3.78
C LEU A 29 7.32 9.27 2.68
N ALA A 30 6.90 9.06 1.44
CA ALA A 30 7.80 9.03 0.29
C ALA A 30 8.54 10.37 0.11
N GLN A 31 7.87 11.49 0.31
CA GLN A 31 8.49 12.81 0.28
C GLN A 31 9.50 13.00 1.41
N LYS A 32 9.12 12.68 2.65
CA LYS A 32 9.99 12.82 3.83
C LYS A 32 11.26 11.98 3.75
N LYS A 33 11.16 10.82 3.10
CA LYS A 33 12.30 9.89 2.93
C LYS A 33 13.08 10.11 1.64
N ASN A 34 12.82 11.21 0.93
CA ASN A 34 13.49 11.58 -0.32
C ASN A 34 13.33 10.58 -1.47
N CYS A 35 12.33 9.72 -1.43
CA CYS A 35 12.06 8.77 -2.50
C CYS A 35 11.75 9.48 -3.82
N MET A 36 11.11 10.64 -3.74
CA MET A 36 10.70 11.44 -4.89
C MET A 36 11.87 12.14 -5.61
N ALA A 37 13.07 12.09 -5.08
CA ALA A 37 14.28 12.53 -5.80
C ALA A 37 14.58 11.63 -7.00
N CYS A 38 14.22 10.33 -6.92
CA CYS A 38 14.51 9.34 -7.95
C CYS A 38 13.25 8.71 -8.55
N HIS A 39 12.12 8.81 -7.88
CA HIS A 39 10.85 8.24 -8.33
C HIS A 39 9.79 9.32 -8.57
N ALA A 40 8.88 9.02 -9.48
CA ALA A 40 7.63 9.75 -9.65
C ALA A 40 6.47 8.73 -9.73
N VAL A 41 5.23 9.21 -9.59
CA VAL A 41 4.08 8.32 -9.61
C VAL A 41 3.85 7.70 -10.97
N ASP A 42 3.93 8.49 -12.03
CA ASP A 42 3.49 8.13 -13.38
C ASP A 42 4.56 8.25 -14.46
N LYS A 43 5.78 8.59 -14.12
CA LYS A 43 6.88 8.69 -15.08
C LYS A 43 8.20 8.20 -14.47
N LYS A 44 9.06 7.69 -15.34
CA LYS A 44 10.44 7.35 -14.98
C LYS A 44 11.26 8.61 -14.78
N VAL A 45 12.02 8.63 -13.69
CA VAL A 45 13.06 9.63 -13.43
C VAL A 45 14.40 8.90 -13.43
N LEU A 46 15.10 8.83 -12.31
CA LEU A 46 16.27 7.92 -12.16
C LEU A 46 15.82 6.49 -11.88
N GLY A 47 14.80 6.34 -11.04
CA GLY A 47 14.15 5.07 -10.79
C GLY A 47 12.85 4.91 -11.57
N PRO A 48 12.25 3.73 -11.56
CA PRO A 48 10.98 3.48 -12.23
C PRO A 48 9.84 4.27 -11.62
N ALA A 49 8.82 4.56 -12.43
CA ALA A 49 7.58 5.12 -11.93
C ALA A 49 6.92 4.15 -10.93
N TYR A 50 6.30 4.65 -9.89
CA TYR A 50 5.57 3.80 -8.94
C TYR A 50 4.46 2.99 -9.62
N LYS A 51 3.82 3.55 -10.63
CA LYS A 51 2.84 2.86 -11.46
C LYS A 51 3.42 1.64 -12.19
N GLU A 52 4.65 1.75 -12.69
CA GLU A 52 5.36 0.63 -13.33
C GLU A 52 5.73 -0.45 -12.31
N VAL A 53 6.19 -0.05 -11.14
CA VAL A 53 6.48 -0.98 -10.04
C VAL A 53 5.22 -1.72 -9.61
N ALA A 54 4.13 -1.02 -9.44
CA ALA A 54 2.84 -1.63 -9.09
C ALA A 54 2.39 -2.64 -10.16
N ALA A 55 2.54 -2.32 -11.43
CA ALA A 55 2.20 -3.21 -12.53
C ALA A 55 3.08 -4.48 -12.56
N LYS A 56 4.39 -4.31 -12.34
CA LYS A 56 5.33 -5.44 -12.33
C LYS A 56 5.04 -6.44 -11.22
N TYR A 57 4.66 -5.97 -10.06
CA TYR A 57 4.43 -6.81 -8.88
C TYR A 57 2.96 -7.13 -8.63
N ALA A 58 2.07 -6.74 -9.53
CA ALA A 58 0.64 -7.03 -9.44
C ALA A 58 0.40 -8.55 -9.32
N GLY A 59 -0.48 -8.94 -8.40
CA GLY A 59 -0.83 -10.35 -8.16
C GLY A 59 0.18 -11.15 -7.33
N GLN A 60 1.32 -10.58 -6.96
CA GLN A 60 2.28 -11.23 -6.07
C GLN A 60 1.93 -10.94 -4.61
N LYS A 61 1.60 -11.97 -3.85
CA LYS A 61 1.16 -11.83 -2.44
C LYS A 61 2.26 -11.33 -1.50
N ASP A 62 3.50 -11.60 -1.83
CA ASP A 62 4.68 -11.24 -1.03
C ASP A 62 5.40 -9.98 -1.55
N ALA A 63 4.79 -9.27 -2.50
CA ALA A 63 5.39 -8.09 -3.11
C ALA A 63 5.75 -7.00 -2.09
N ALA A 64 4.87 -6.71 -1.16
CA ALA A 64 5.10 -5.69 -0.15
C ALA A 64 6.33 -6.01 0.72
N ASP A 65 6.47 -7.26 1.16
CA ASP A 65 7.61 -7.70 1.96
C ASP A 65 8.92 -7.66 1.17
N LYS A 66 8.91 -8.14 -0.07
CA LYS A 66 10.06 -8.10 -0.96
C LYS A 66 10.52 -6.68 -1.28
N LEU A 67 9.58 -5.79 -1.57
CA LEU A 67 9.87 -4.40 -1.87
C LEU A 67 10.37 -3.64 -0.64
N ALA A 68 9.84 -3.93 0.54
CA ALA A 68 10.33 -3.36 1.78
C ALA A 68 11.81 -3.70 2.02
N VAL A 69 12.23 -4.93 1.77
CA VAL A 69 13.63 -5.33 1.84
C VAL A 69 14.49 -4.55 0.84
N LYS A 70 14.02 -4.38 -0.40
CA LYS A 70 14.71 -3.59 -1.41
C LYS A 70 14.86 -2.12 -1.03
N VAL A 71 13.85 -1.54 -0.44
CA VAL A 71 13.91 -0.16 0.04
C VAL A 71 14.95 0.01 1.15
N VAL A 72 15.01 -0.93 2.08
CA VAL A 72 15.94 -0.87 3.23
C VAL A 72 17.39 -1.16 2.81
N LYS A 73 17.59 -2.17 1.98
CA LYS A 73 18.93 -2.63 1.56
C LYS A 73 19.44 -1.94 0.29
N GLY A 74 18.54 -1.33 -0.48
CA GLY A 74 18.86 -0.86 -1.81
C GLY A 74 19.05 -2.02 -2.80
N GLY A 75 19.57 -1.72 -3.96
CA GLY A 75 19.84 -2.73 -4.96
C GLY A 75 19.91 -2.18 -6.37
N THR A 76 20.27 -3.05 -7.30
CA THR A 76 20.40 -2.73 -8.72
C THR A 76 20.02 -3.97 -9.55
N GLY A 77 19.74 -3.78 -10.83
CA GLY A 77 19.52 -4.85 -11.79
C GLY A 77 18.07 -5.14 -12.13
N ALA A 78 17.13 -4.98 -11.19
CA ALA A 78 15.70 -5.21 -11.47
C ALA A 78 15.11 -4.23 -12.47
N TRP A 79 15.64 -3.00 -12.51
CA TRP A 79 15.18 -1.89 -13.34
C TRP A 79 16.32 -1.22 -14.12
N GLY A 80 17.42 -1.90 -14.29
CA GLY A 80 18.61 -1.42 -14.97
C GLY A 80 19.82 -1.28 -14.04
N ASN A 81 20.81 -0.53 -14.48
CA ASN A 81 22.12 -0.47 -13.82
C ASN A 81 22.23 0.64 -12.77
N ILE A 82 21.26 1.54 -12.69
CA ILE A 82 21.29 2.61 -11.70
C ILE A 82 20.90 2.04 -10.35
N PRO A 83 21.79 2.12 -9.34
CA PRO A 83 21.49 1.56 -8.03
C PRO A 83 20.45 2.41 -7.28
N MET A 84 19.56 1.75 -6.58
CA MET A 84 18.72 2.35 -5.56
C MET A 84 19.52 2.36 -4.25
N PRO A 85 19.81 3.53 -3.68
CA PRO A 85 20.56 3.62 -2.44
C PRO A 85 19.80 3.18 -1.21
#